data_7abac28a9d61cc5f10c371980d273527
#
_entry.id   7abac28a9d61cc5f10c371980d273527
#
_cell.length_a   1.000
_cell.length_b   1.000
_cell.length_c   1.000
_cell.angle_alpha   90.00
_cell.angle_beta   90.00
_cell.angle_gamma   90.00
#
_symmetry.space_group_name_H-M   'P 1'
#
loop_
_entity.id
_entity.type
_entity.pdbx_description
1 polymer ?
#
loop_
_entity_poly.entity_id
_entity_poly.type
_entity_poly.pdbx_seq_one_letter_code
_entity_poly.pdbx_strand_id
1 'polypeptide(L)'
;FHNMVGILPETSHASPAPAVYDPETFPATFGNGESTTAPSAFYPNPYMGGEWHLRDSCEYMLTGSMAVLDIGAKRRAEWLSNIYQMGREAIADGENETYVISTDQWDQATAAKLVNVLRWGGVDVELANAAFTLDGASYPAGSYIVPGAQPFRPHLTDLLTPQVYPDRRIYPGGP
;
A
#
# COMPACT_ATOMS: atom_id res chain seq x y z
N PHE A 1 -1.46 5.13 -0.80
CA PHE A 1 -2.16 6.15 0.00
C PHE A 1 -1.79 7.58 -0.40
N HIS A 2 -0.70 7.79 -1.17
CA HIS A 2 -0.24 9.10 -1.62
C HIS A 2 -0.31 9.23 -3.15
N ASN A 3 -1.29 8.61 -3.79
CA ASN A 3 -1.50 8.62 -5.23
C ASN A 3 -0.27 8.10 -6.00
N MET A 4 0.46 7.17 -5.40
CA MET A 4 1.63 6.51 -5.97
C MET A 4 1.32 5.05 -6.24
N VAL A 5 1.94 4.50 -7.27
CA VAL A 5 1.92 3.06 -7.54
C VAL A 5 3.14 2.43 -6.88
N GLY A 6 2.89 1.57 -5.90
CA GLY A 6 3.92 0.73 -5.26
C GLY A 6 3.88 -0.66 -5.87
N ILE A 7 5.03 -1.17 -6.30
CA ILE A 7 5.18 -2.53 -6.79
C ILE A 7 6.27 -3.20 -5.96
N LEU A 8 5.97 -4.36 -5.41
CA LEU A 8 6.93 -5.16 -4.66
C LEU A 8 7.16 -6.48 -5.41
N PRO A 9 8.13 -6.53 -6.33
CA PRO A 9 8.53 -7.80 -6.94
C PRO A 9 9.39 -8.60 -5.95
N GLU A 10 9.09 -9.89 -5.83
CA GLU A 10 9.89 -10.82 -5.03
C GLU A 10 10.33 -12.00 -5.90
N THR A 11 11.54 -12.45 -5.69
CA THR A 11 12.07 -13.68 -6.27
C THR A 11 12.36 -14.70 -5.18
N SER A 12 12.33 -15.99 -5.53
CA SER A 12 12.72 -17.04 -4.61
C SER A 12 14.22 -17.05 -4.34
N HIS A 13 14.62 -17.57 -3.18
CA HIS A 13 15.97 -17.88 -2.79
C HIS A 13 16.96 -16.70 -2.78
N ALA A 14 17.08 -16.06 -1.64
CA ALA A 14 18.00 -14.94 -1.39
C ALA A 14 19.29 -15.35 -0.65
N SER A 15 19.60 -16.66 -0.54
CA SER A 15 20.83 -17.14 0.10
C SER A 15 22.04 -16.94 -0.81
N PRO A 16 23.22 -16.61 -0.27
CA PRO A 16 24.47 -16.59 -1.03
C PRO A 16 24.87 -17.96 -1.58
N ALA A 17 24.49 -19.05 -0.90
CA ALA A 17 24.72 -20.41 -1.38
C ALA A 17 23.71 -20.77 -2.46
N PRO A 18 24.11 -21.41 -3.56
CA PRO A 18 23.18 -21.87 -4.59
C PRO A 18 22.14 -22.84 -4.01
N ALA A 19 20.90 -22.75 -4.49
CA ALA A 19 19.93 -23.82 -4.33
C ALA A 19 20.04 -24.78 -5.50
N VAL A 20 19.86 -26.08 -5.25
CA VAL A 20 19.87 -27.11 -6.29
C VAL A 20 18.51 -27.76 -6.33
N TYR A 21 17.84 -27.62 -7.48
CA TYR A 21 16.55 -28.24 -7.75
C TYR A 21 16.74 -29.38 -8.75
N ASP A 22 16.60 -30.61 -8.26
CA ASP A 22 16.77 -31.78 -9.11
C ASP A 22 15.69 -31.80 -10.21
N PRO A 23 16.08 -31.81 -11.50
CA PRO A 23 15.14 -31.84 -12.61
C PRO A 23 14.23 -33.07 -12.62
N GLU A 24 14.69 -34.22 -12.08
CA GLU A 24 13.91 -35.46 -12.05
C GLU A 24 12.77 -35.42 -11.02
N THR A 25 12.93 -34.62 -9.96
CA THR A 25 11.95 -34.45 -8.89
C THR A 25 11.26 -33.11 -8.92
N PHE A 26 11.56 -32.30 -9.95
CA PHE A 26 10.94 -30.96 -10.08
C PHE A 26 9.42 -31.09 -10.26
N PRO A 27 8.60 -30.32 -9.52
CA PRO A 27 7.15 -30.42 -9.60
C PRO A 27 6.64 -30.23 -11.03
N ALA A 28 5.75 -31.08 -11.51
CA ALA A 28 5.18 -30.95 -12.86
C ALA A 28 4.18 -29.81 -13.01
N THR A 29 3.56 -29.40 -11.88
CA THR A 29 2.54 -28.34 -11.87
C THR A 29 2.74 -27.39 -10.67
N PHE A 30 2.34 -26.13 -10.84
CA PHE A 30 2.14 -25.18 -9.75
C PHE A 30 0.90 -25.55 -8.93
N GLY A 31 0.72 -24.91 -7.77
CA GLY A 31 -0.44 -25.13 -6.90
C GLY A 31 -1.80 -24.83 -7.55
N ASN A 32 -1.83 -24.05 -8.62
CA ASN A 32 -3.02 -23.75 -9.43
C ASN A 32 -3.25 -24.76 -10.57
N GLY A 33 -2.40 -25.79 -10.70
CA GLY A 33 -2.48 -26.82 -11.74
C GLY A 33 -1.82 -26.48 -13.08
N GLU A 34 -1.27 -25.27 -13.25
CA GLU A 34 -0.50 -24.92 -14.46
C GLU A 34 0.84 -25.63 -14.50
N SER A 35 1.33 -25.93 -15.72
CA SER A 35 2.62 -26.61 -15.92
C SER A 35 3.78 -25.72 -15.46
N THR A 36 4.73 -26.31 -14.73
CA THR A 36 6.00 -25.66 -14.37
C THR A 36 7.03 -25.69 -15.49
N THR A 37 6.83 -26.50 -16.52
CA THR A 37 7.82 -26.76 -17.59
C THR A 37 7.33 -26.36 -18.98
N ALA A 38 6.04 -26.04 -19.15
CA ALA A 38 5.51 -25.57 -20.42
C ALA A 38 5.46 -24.03 -20.44
N PRO A 39 5.92 -23.38 -21.53
CA PRO A 39 5.82 -21.93 -21.69
C PRO A 39 4.37 -21.45 -21.67
N SER A 40 4.12 -20.31 -21.02
CA SER A 40 2.84 -19.61 -21.04
C SER A 40 3.05 -18.10 -21.20
N ALA A 41 1.95 -17.36 -21.36
CA ALA A 41 1.99 -15.89 -21.50
C ALA A 41 2.67 -15.18 -20.33
N PHE A 42 2.51 -15.71 -19.10
CA PHE A 42 3.11 -15.17 -17.88
C PHE A 42 4.36 -15.93 -17.42
N TYR A 43 4.72 -16.99 -18.13
CA TYR A 43 5.88 -17.82 -17.85
C TYR A 43 6.54 -18.26 -19.16
N PRO A 44 7.10 -17.31 -19.94
CA PRO A 44 7.55 -17.58 -21.31
C PRO A 44 8.83 -18.42 -21.38
N ASN A 45 9.65 -18.42 -20.33
CA ASN A 45 10.89 -19.17 -20.25
C ASN A 45 10.92 -19.98 -18.94
N PRO A 46 10.33 -21.19 -18.93
CA PRO A 46 10.27 -22.03 -17.74
C PRO A 46 11.64 -22.40 -17.19
N TYR A 47 11.75 -22.37 -15.86
CA TYR A 47 12.89 -22.92 -15.16
C TYR A 47 12.76 -24.45 -15.07
N MET A 48 13.76 -25.16 -15.56
CA MET A 48 13.72 -26.62 -15.71
C MET A 48 14.44 -27.37 -14.56
N GLY A 49 14.71 -26.69 -13.46
CA GLY A 49 15.56 -27.24 -12.40
C GLY A 49 17.06 -26.94 -12.62
N GLY A 50 17.89 -27.48 -11.76
CA GLY A 50 19.35 -27.25 -11.74
C GLY A 50 19.75 -26.29 -10.62
N GLU A 51 20.89 -25.62 -10.79
CA GLU A 51 21.36 -24.65 -9.81
C GLU A 51 20.63 -23.28 -9.98
N TRP A 52 20.22 -22.72 -8.86
CA TRP A 52 19.70 -21.34 -8.76
C TRP A 52 20.63 -20.52 -7.88
N HIS A 53 21.22 -19.51 -8.43
CA HIS A 53 22.14 -18.63 -7.74
C HIS A 53 21.48 -17.33 -7.29
N LEU A 54 22.06 -16.66 -6.29
CA LEU A 54 21.63 -15.30 -5.91
C LEU A 54 21.67 -14.34 -7.11
N ARG A 55 22.61 -14.53 -8.03
CA ARG A 55 22.72 -13.75 -9.27
C ARG A 55 21.46 -13.87 -10.12
N ASP A 56 20.86 -15.04 -10.23
CA ASP A 56 19.64 -15.25 -11.01
C ASP A 56 18.48 -14.44 -10.44
N SER A 57 18.31 -14.44 -9.11
CA SER A 57 17.35 -13.59 -8.42
C SER A 57 17.58 -12.10 -8.71
N CYS A 58 18.81 -11.63 -8.68
CA CYS A 58 19.17 -10.25 -8.98
C CYS A 58 18.82 -9.86 -10.43
N GLU A 59 19.10 -10.74 -11.41
CA GLU A 59 18.79 -10.48 -12.82
C GLU A 59 17.28 -10.44 -13.09
N TYR A 60 16.50 -11.32 -12.45
CA TYR A 60 15.04 -11.27 -12.53
C TYR A 60 14.48 -9.95 -11.94
N MET A 61 14.96 -9.56 -10.75
CA MET A 61 14.52 -8.31 -10.11
C MET A 61 14.94 -7.09 -10.93
N LEU A 62 16.15 -7.09 -11.51
CA LEU A 62 16.60 -6.02 -12.38
C LEU A 62 15.74 -5.91 -13.62
N THR A 63 15.42 -7.04 -14.25
CA THR A 63 14.56 -7.08 -15.45
C THR A 63 13.16 -6.54 -15.12
N GLY A 64 12.56 -6.97 -14.00
CA GLY A 64 11.27 -6.44 -13.54
C GLY A 64 11.32 -4.94 -13.26
N SER A 65 12.36 -4.47 -12.59
CA SER A 65 12.55 -3.04 -12.30
C SER A 65 12.69 -2.20 -13.58
N MET A 66 13.47 -2.68 -14.55
CA MET A 66 13.62 -2.00 -15.84
C MET A 66 12.32 -1.97 -16.64
N ALA A 67 11.50 -3.03 -16.57
CA ALA A 67 10.19 -3.05 -17.21
C ALA A 67 9.24 -1.99 -16.60
N VAL A 68 9.25 -1.83 -15.27
CA VAL A 68 8.47 -0.79 -14.58
C VAL A 68 8.90 0.61 -15.01
N LEU A 69 10.21 0.86 -15.08
CA LEU A 69 10.75 2.14 -15.55
C LEU A 69 10.40 2.42 -17.02
N ASP A 70 10.44 1.42 -17.88
CA ASP A 70 10.07 1.54 -19.29
C ASP A 70 8.59 1.90 -19.46
N ILE A 71 7.70 1.22 -18.72
CA ILE A 71 6.26 1.55 -18.71
C ILE A 71 6.04 2.97 -18.17
N GLY A 72 6.71 3.33 -17.08
CA GLY A 72 6.63 4.68 -16.52
C GLY A 72 7.05 5.76 -17.53
N ALA A 73 8.14 5.53 -18.25
CA ALA A 73 8.62 6.45 -19.26
C ALA A 73 7.67 6.55 -20.47
N LYS A 74 7.20 5.43 -20.99
CA LYS A 74 6.30 5.38 -22.15
C LYS A 74 4.92 5.96 -21.87
N ARG A 75 4.39 5.73 -20.66
CA ARG A 75 3.06 6.18 -20.24
C ARG A 75 3.07 7.37 -19.29
N ARG A 76 4.15 8.15 -19.25
CA ARG A 76 4.32 9.25 -18.28
C ARG A 76 3.15 10.23 -18.21
N ALA A 77 2.55 10.56 -19.35
CA ALA A 77 1.42 11.49 -19.39
C ALA A 77 0.17 10.91 -18.71
N GLU A 78 -0.09 9.62 -18.93
CA GLU A 78 -1.19 8.87 -18.29
C GLU A 78 -0.98 8.78 -16.78
N TRP A 79 0.24 8.42 -16.33
CA TRP A 79 0.58 8.36 -14.90
C TRP A 79 0.38 9.70 -14.20
N LEU A 80 0.89 10.78 -14.78
CA LEU A 80 0.76 12.13 -14.20
C LEU A 80 -0.70 12.60 -14.18
N SER A 81 -1.46 12.32 -15.24
CA SER A 81 -2.90 12.63 -15.30
C SER A 81 -3.67 11.86 -14.23
N ASN A 82 -3.38 10.56 -14.06
CA ASN A 82 -4.05 9.74 -13.04
C ASN A 82 -3.71 10.21 -11.62
N ILE A 83 -2.46 10.54 -11.32
CA ILE A 83 -2.07 11.10 -10.01
C ILE A 83 -2.86 12.37 -9.72
N TYR A 84 -2.96 13.27 -10.69
CA TYR A 84 -3.75 14.50 -10.55
C TYR A 84 -5.24 14.20 -10.34
N GLN A 85 -5.81 13.31 -11.15
CA GLN A 85 -7.21 12.92 -11.07
C GLN A 85 -7.55 12.28 -9.71
N MET A 86 -6.74 11.35 -9.24
CA MET A 86 -6.88 10.72 -7.92
C MET A 86 -6.88 11.75 -6.79
N GLY A 87 -6.00 12.75 -6.86
CA GLY A 87 -5.98 13.84 -5.88
C GLY A 87 -7.25 14.69 -5.93
N ARG A 88 -7.77 14.97 -7.11
CA ARG A 88 -9.03 15.71 -7.30
C ARG A 88 -10.23 14.95 -6.76
N GLU A 89 -10.32 13.67 -7.04
CA GLU A 89 -11.37 12.77 -6.54
C GLU A 89 -11.30 12.68 -5.01
N ALA A 90 -10.12 12.47 -4.44
CA ALA A 90 -9.93 12.42 -3.00
C ALA A 90 -10.40 13.70 -2.28
N ILE A 91 -10.17 14.89 -2.87
CA ILE A 91 -10.67 16.16 -2.34
C ILE A 91 -12.20 16.19 -2.40
N ALA A 92 -12.79 15.87 -3.54
CA ALA A 92 -14.24 15.90 -3.72
C ALA A 92 -14.97 14.91 -2.80
N ASP A 93 -14.45 13.69 -2.67
CA ASP A 93 -15.00 12.67 -1.78
C ASP A 93 -14.95 13.06 -0.30
N GLY A 94 -14.02 13.93 0.08
CA GLY A 94 -13.82 14.37 1.45
C GLY A 94 -14.54 15.68 1.83
N GLU A 95 -15.28 16.32 0.92
CA GLU A 95 -15.86 17.66 1.15
C GLU A 95 -16.75 17.76 2.41
N ASN A 96 -17.40 16.67 2.78
CA ASN A 96 -18.30 16.63 3.94
C ASN A 96 -17.72 15.87 5.13
N GLU A 97 -16.44 15.57 5.12
CA GLU A 97 -15.78 14.82 6.18
C GLU A 97 -14.87 15.74 6.99
N THR A 98 -14.93 15.62 8.31
CA THR A 98 -14.03 16.31 9.22
C THR A 98 -13.74 15.39 10.41
N TYR A 99 -12.47 15.18 10.68
CA TYR A 99 -12.03 14.45 11.88
C TYR A 99 -11.58 15.45 12.93
N VAL A 100 -11.93 15.19 14.19
CA VAL A 100 -11.52 16.01 15.32
C VAL A 100 -10.75 15.17 16.32
N ILE A 101 -9.55 15.61 16.67
CA ILE A 101 -8.76 15.03 17.75
C ILE A 101 -8.83 16.02 18.92
N SER A 102 -9.71 15.72 19.89
CA SER A 102 -9.96 16.60 21.03
C SER A 102 -8.73 16.72 21.93
N THR A 103 -8.54 17.88 22.54
CA THR A 103 -7.58 18.04 23.65
C THR A 103 -8.05 17.42 24.95
N ASP A 104 -9.35 17.10 25.06
CA ASP A 104 -9.91 16.39 26.20
C ASP A 104 -9.70 14.88 26.03
N GLN A 105 -8.44 14.46 26.21
CA GLN A 105 -8.02 13.06 26.08
C GLN A 105 -7.13 12.68 27.26
N TRP A 106 -7.21 11.44 27.67
CA TRP A 106 -6.40 10.92 28.76
C TRP A 106 -4.90 10.83 28.43
N ASP A 107 -4.53 10.71 27.13
CA ASP A 107 -3.14 10.69 26.63
C ASP A 107 -2.91 11.70 25.52
N GLN A 108 -2.67 12.94 25.91
CA GLN A 108 -2.39 14.04 24.96
C GLN A 108 -1.07 13.87 24.22
N ALA A 109 -0.08 13.19 24.82
CA ALA A 109 1.21 12.96 24.18
C ALA A 109 1.07 12.00 22.98
N THR A 110 0.28 10.95 23.11
CA THR A 110 -0.03 10.04 22.00
C THR A 110 -0.91 10.71 20.94
N ALA A 111 -1.87 11.56 21.32
CA ALA A 111 -2.63 12.37 20.36
C ALA A 111 -1.74 13.29 19.54
N ALA A 112 -0.80 13.99 20.18
CA ALA A 112 0.19 14.83 19.48
C ALA A 112 1.11 14.00 18.55
N LYS A 113 1.47 12.79 18.93
CA LYS A 113 2.22 11.86 18.09
C LYS A 113 1.43 11.48 16.84
N LEU A 114 0.14 11.16 16.98
CA LEU A 114 -0.75 10.87 15.85
C LEU A 114 -0.83 12.05 14.88
N VAL A 115 -1.03 13.27 15.40
CA VAL A 115 -1.02 14.50 14.59
C VAL A 115 0.29 14.66 13.82
N ASN A 116 1.44 14.38 14.44
CA ASN A 116 2.73 14.44 13.75
C ASN A 116 2.87 13.38 12.66
N VAL A 117 2.34 12.17 12.87
CA VAL A 117 2.31 11.11 11.84
C VAL A 117 1.46 11.55 10.64
N LEU A 118 0.28 12.11 10.88
CA LEU A 118 -0.59 12.65 9.83
C LEU A 118 0.12 13.75 9.03
N ARG A 119 0.70 14.73 9.71
CA ARG A 119 1.45 15.83 9.07
C ARG A 119 2.66 15.34 8.28
N TRP A 120 3.35 14.35 8.79
CA TRP A 120 4.48 13.73 8.09
C TRP A 120 4.03 12.99 6.82
N GLY A 121 2.82 12.43 6.85
CA GLY A 121 2.13 11.84 5.69
C GLY A 121 1.54 12.89 4.74
N GLY A 122 1.80 14.19 4.94
CA GLY A 122 1.31 15.26 4.06
C GLY A 122 -0.16 15.64 4.28
N VAL A 123 -0.73 15.27 5.42
CA VAL A 123 -2.10 15.65 5.81
C VAL A 123 -2.06 17.02 6.47
N ASP A 124 -2.92 17.93 6.02
CA ASP A 124 -3.14 19.23 6.65
C ASP A 124 -3.94 19.04 7.94
N VAL A 125 -3.42 19.60 9.02
CA VAL A 125 -4.06 19.59 10.34
C VAL A 125 -4.10 20.99 10.87
N GLU A 126 -5.29 21.43 11.22
CA GLU A 126 -5.57 22.76 11.79
C GLU A 126 -5.68 22.69 13.31
N LEU A 127 -5.48 23.82 13.98
CA LEU A 127 -5.65 23.97 15.42
C LEU A 127 -6.82 24.90 15.71
N ALA A 128 -7.79 24.46 16.49
CA ALA A 128 -8.91 25.28 16.89
C ALA A 128 -8.48 26.39 17.86
N ASN A 129 -8.65 27.65 17.48
CA ASN A 129 -8.32 28.82 18.30
C ASN A 129 -9.35 29.09 19.42
N ALA A 130 -10.55 28.54 19.29
CA ALA A 130 -11.67 28.69 20.24
C ALA A 130 -12.41 27.35 20.35
N ALA A 131 -13.21 27.20 21.42
CA ALA A 131 -14.12 26.09 21.52
C ALA A 131 -15.19 26.16 20.42
N PHE A 132 -15.60 25.01 19.90
CA PHE A 132 -16.58 24.90 18.81
C PHE A 132 -17.48 23.69 18.99
N THR A 133 -18.55 23.64 18.19
CA THR A 133 -19.46 22.48 18.14
C THR A 133 -19.50 21.94 16.70
N LEU A 134 -19.38 20.62 16.57
CA LEU A 134 -19.52 19.93 15.30
C LEU A 134 -20.38 18.68 15.53
N ASP A 135 -21.39 18.47 14.70
CA ASP A 135 -22.34 17.34 14.78
C ASP A 135 -22.94 17.10 16.17
N GLY A 136 -23.22 18.19 16.90
CA GLY A 136 -23.80 18.15 18.24
C GLY A 136 -22.81 17.86 19.38
N ALA A 137 -21.54 17.59 19.08
CA ALA A 137 -20.47 17.42 20.07
C ALA A 137 -19.68 18.72 20.24
N SER A 138 -19.31 19.06 21.49
CA SER A 138 -18.53 20.26 21.81
C SER A 138 -17.05 19.88 21.99
N TYR A 139 -16.18 20.71 21.41
CA TYR A 139 -14.74 20.53 21.46
C TYR A 139 -14.06 21.76 22.03
N PRO A 140 -13.09 21.61 22.93
CA PRO A 140 -12.36 22.74 23.51
C PRO A 140 -11.40 23.38 22.50
N ALA A 141 -11.01 24.64 22.77
CA ALA A 141 -9.92 25.28 22.08
C ALA A 141 -8.64 24.44 22.18
N GLY A 142 -7.80 24.46 21.13
CA GLY A 142 -6.60 23.64 21.03
C GLY A 142 -6.85 22.24 20.47
N SER A 143 -8.11 21.85 20.24
CA SER A 143 -8.40 20.60 19.51
C SER A 143 -7.89 20.69 18.08
N TYR A 144 -7.43 19.55 17.54
CA TYR A 144 -6.97 19.47 16.15
C TYR A 144 -8.15 19.13 15.25
N ILE A 145 -8.21 19.82 14.12
CA ILE A 145 -9.21 19.65 13.07
C ILE A 145 -8.50 19.14 11.83
N VAL A 146 -8.98 18.03 11.28
CA VAL A 146 -8.41 17.42 10.08
C VAL A 146 -9.49 17.35 9.01
N PRO A 147 -9.52 18.30 8.05
CA PRO A 147 -10.47 18.26 6.95
C PRO A 147 -10.29 17.00 6.10
N GLY A 148 -11.37 16.36 5.69
CA GLY A 148 -11.32 15.20 4.78
C GLY A 148 -10.99 15.59 3.34
N ALA A 149 -11.33 16.83 2.94
CA ALA A 149 -11.12 17.35 1.58
C ALA A 149 -9.64 17.63 1.28
N GLN A 150 -8.83 16.59 1.18
CA GLN A 150 -7.38 16.65 0.95
C GLN A 150 -6.92 15.64 -0.08
N PRO A 151 -5.83 15.93 -0.83
CA PRO A 151 -5.30 15.01 -1.85
C PRO A 151 -4.90 13.64 -1.29
N PHE A 152 -4.46 13.58 -0.02
CA PHE A 152 -4.06 12.35 0.66
C PHE A 152 -5.12 11.80 1.60
N ARG A 153 -6.41 12.08 1.33
CA ARG A 153 -7.54 11.51 2.07
C ARG A 153 -7.44 9.97 2.24
N PRO A 154 -7.00 9.17 1.26
CA PRO A 154 -6.82 7.73 1.46
C PRO A 154 -5.87 7.38 2.61
N HIS A 155 -4.81 8.17 2.83
CA HIS A 155 -3.92 7.99 3.99
C HIS A 155 -4.60 8.38 5.31
N LEU A 156 -5.37 9.47 5.29
CA LEU A 156 -6.14 9.92 6.43
C LEU A 156 -7.19 8.90 6.86
N THR A 157 -7.97 8.39 5.92
CA THR A 157 -9.02 7.39 6.20
C THR A 157 -8.43 6.06 6.68
N ASP A 158 -7.31 5.63 6.12
CA ASP A 158 -6.63 4.40 6.54
C ASP A 158 -6.17 4.45 8.01
N LEU A 159 -5.71 5.62 8.46
CA LEU A 159 -5.26 5.80 9.85
C LEU A 159 -6.38 6.07 10.85
N LEU A 160 -7.45 6.75 10.45
CA LEU A 160 -8.48 7.23 11.40
C LEU A 160 -9.80 6.48 11.34
N THR A 161 -10.07 5.74 10.27
CA THR A 161 -11.31 4.96 10.16
C THR A 161 -11.16 3.61 10.87
N PRO A 162 -12.16 3.18 11.65
CA PRO A 162 -12.16 1.85 12.25
C PRO A 162 -12.01 0.77 11.19
N GLN A 163 -11.01 -0.09 11.34
CA GLN A 163 -10.75 -1.18 10.42
C GLN A 163 -11.59 -2.40 10.77
N VAL A 164 -12.29 -2.92 9.77
CA VAL A 164 -13.01 -4.19 9.89
C VAL A 164 -12.22 -5.26 9.14
N TYR A 165 -11.63 -6.18 9.88
CA TYR A 165 -10.91 -7.29 9.26
C TYR A 165 -11.92 -8.23 8.57
N PRO A 166 -11.79 -8.47 7.26
CA PRO A 166 -12.71 -9.36 6.55
C PRO A 166 -12.53 -10.80 7.04
N ASP A 167 -13.65 -11.51 7.18
CA ASP A 167 -13.61 -12.97 7.45
C ASP A 167 -13.11 -13.69 6.20
N ARG A 168 -11.85 -14.08 6.20
CA ARG A 168 -11.19 -14.79 5.10
C ARG A 168 -10.94 -16.26 5.40
N ARG A 169 -11.60 -16.80 6.41
CA ARG A 169 -11.50 -18.23 6.73
C ARG A 169 -11.93 -19.09 5.54
N ILE A 170 -11.11 -20.07 5.22
CA ILE A 170 -11.39 -21.02 4.12
C ILE A 170 -12.54 -21.96 4.51
N TYR A 171 -12.69 -22.21 5.83
CA TYR A 171 -13.79 -23.01 6.38
C TYR A 171 -14.09 -22.54 7.82
N PRO A 172 -15.32 -22.81 8.35
CA PRO A 172 -15.68 -22.42 9.71
C PRO A 172 -14.71 -23.00 10.77
N GLY A 173 -14.12 -22.12 11.58
CA GLY A 173 -13.14 -22.51 12.61
C GLY A 173 -11.71 -22.75 12.10
N GLY A 174 -11.45 -22.60 10.82
CA GLY A 174 -10.13 -22.71 10.20
C GLY A 174 -9.37 -21.38 10.12
N PRO A 175 -8.08 -21.43 9.63
CA PRO A 175 -7.29 -20.26 9.31
C PRO A 175 -7.83 -19.52 8.09
#